data_68ca111e4f6e4ad099e50e396d432428
#
_entry.id   68ca111e4f6e4ad099e50e396d432428
#
_cell.length_a   1.000
_cell.length_b   1.000
_cell.length_c   1.000
_cell.angle_alpha   90.00
_cell.angle_beta   90.00
_cell.angle_gamma   90.00
#
_symmetry.space_group_name_H-M   'P 1'
#
loop_
_entity.id
_entity.type
_entity.pdbx_description
1 polymer ?
#
loop_
_entity_poly.entity_id
_entity_poly.type
_entity_poly.pdbx_seq_one_letter_code
_entity_poly.pdbx_strand_id
1 'polypeptide(L)'
;MKSKLVYLIFFVCLVSYAQKEKDEKAEAKALRASKDLTWDANKELSENKFVDAEADYRKAIAKSDKNVAAPYNLGNAYYKNKSYSEAFSRYKQAGEIASDKNDKHNAYHNMGNVFMERKEYEKAVEAYKQALRNNPSDDETRYNLALAKELLKKQQDENKKNDQNK
;
A
#
# COMPACT_ATOMS: atom_id res chain seq x y z
N MET A 1 -18.03 -33.44 -39.91
CA MET A 1 -17.95 -32.05 -39.39
C MET A 1 -17.73 -31.97 -37.87
N LYS A 2 -18.48 -32.75 -37.06
CA LYS A 2 -18.39 -32.74 -35.59
C LYS A 2 -16.98 -33.03 -35.00
N SER A 3 -16.27 -34.03 -35.57
CA SER A 3 -14.91 -34.39 -35.13
C SER A 3 -13.88 -33.28 -35.34
N LYS A 4 -13.91 -32.58 -36.47
CA LYS A 4 -12.99 -31.48 -36.75
C LYS A 4 -13.19 -30.30 -35.75
N LEU A 5 -14.42 -30.04 -35.36
CA LEU A 5 -14.75 -29.03 -34.37
C LEU A 5 -14.20 -29.36 -32.97
N VAL A 6 -14.26 -30.63 -32.57
CA VAL A 6 -13.71 -31.12 -31.29
C VAL A 6 -12.18 -30.95 -31.26
N TYR A 7 -11.49 -31.32 -32.34
CA TYR A 7 -10.03 -31.09 -32.41
C TYR A 7 -9.64 -29.62 -32.38
N LEU A 8 -10.44 -28.75 -33.00
CA LEU A 8 -10.19 -27.30 -32.96
C LEU A 8 -10.34 -26.75 -31.54
N ILE A 9 -11.40 -27.16 -30.83
CA ILE A 9 -11.62 -26.73 -29.42
C ILE A 9 -10.47 -27.22 -28.55
N PHE A 10 -10.05 -28.48 -28.69
CA PHE A 10 -8.95 -29.04 -27.92
C PHE A 10 -7.62 -28.30 -28.18
N PHE A 11 -7.34 -27.98 -29.46
CA PHE A 11 -6.16 -27.21 -29.81
C PHE A 11 -6.18 -25.80 -29.22
N VAL A 12 -7.32 -25.10 -29.27
CA VAL A 12 -7.47 -23.77 -28.65
C VAL A 12 -7.25 -23.83 -27.15
N CYS A 13 -7.78 -24.86 -26.46
CA CYS A 13 -7.56 -25.04 -25.03
C CYS A 13 -6.08 -25.29 -24.69
N LEU A 14 -5.36 -26.07 -25.48
CA LEU A 14 -3.93 -26.32 -25.29
C LEU A 14 -3.09 -25.05 -25.48
N VAL A 15 -3.39 -24.25 -26.51
CA VAL A 15 -2.71 -22.98 -26.76
C VAL A 15 -2.97 -21.99 -25.62
N SER A 16 -4.22 -21.88 -25.16
CA SER A 16 -4.58 -21.03 -24.04
C SER A 16 -3.89 -21.45 -22.75
N TYR A 17 -3.77 -22.76 -22.49
CA TYR A 17 -3.06 -23.29 -21.32
C TYR A 17 -1.55 -22.96 -21.38
N ALA A 18 -0.92 -23.20 -22.53
CA ALA A 18 0.50 -22.90 -22.73
C ALA A 18 0.80 -21.38 -22.60
N GLN A 19 -0.10 -20.52 -23.10
CA GLN A 19 0.03 -19.08 -22.94
C GLN A 19 -0.08 -18.68 -21.47
N LYS A 20 -1.06 -19.21 -20.74
CA LYS A 20 -1.25 -18.94 -19.30
C LYS A 20 0.00 -19.33 -18.48
N GLU A 21 0.57 -20.52 -18.73
CA GLU A 21 1.79 -20.95 -18.04
C GLU A 21 2.99 -20.03 -18.33
N LYS A 22 3.11 -19.55 -19.57
CA LYS A 22 4.15 -18.59 -19.98
C LYS A 22 3.98 -17.26 -19.26
N ASP A 23 2.75 -16.76 -19.16
CA ASP A 23 2.43 -15.49 -18.52
C ASP A 23 2.68 -15.58 -17.00
N GLU A 24 2.28 -16.67 -16.33
CA GLU A 24 2.55 -16.92 -14.92
C GLU A 24 4.07 -16.96 -14.62
N LYS A 25 4.87 -17.62 -15.49
CA LYS A 25 6.34 -17.63 -15.35
C LYS A 25 6.94 -16.24 -15.54
N ALA A 26 6.42 -15.46 -16.49
CA ALA A 26 6.88 -14.09 -16.72
C ALA A 26 6.55 -13.18 -15.52
N GLU A 27 5.35 -13.29 -14.96
CA GLU A 27 4.93 -12.55 -13.76
C GLU A 27 5.78 -12.94 -12.53
N ALA A 28 6.03 -14.22 -12.32
CA ALA A 28 6.87 -14.70 -11.22
C ALA A 28 8.30 -14.15 -11.34
N LYS A 29 8.85 -14.12 -12.55
CA LYS A 29 10.17 -13.53 -12.83
C LYS A 29 10.18 -12.03 -12.57
N ALA A 30 9.13 -11.31 -12.98
CA ALA A 30 9.00 -9.88 -12.75
C ALA A 30 8.89 -9.56 -11.26
N LEU A 31 8.07 -10.33 -10.52
CA LEU A 31 7.94 -10.19 -9.07
C LEU A 31 9.27 -10.43 -8.34
N ARG A 32 10.03 -11.46 -8.73
CA ARG A 32 11.35 -11.71 -8.15
C ARG A 32 12.29 -10.53 -8.38
N ALA A 33 12.41 -10.04 -9.62
CA ALA A 33 13.26 -8.89 -9.94
C ALA A 33 12.80 -7.62 -9.20
N SER A 34 11.48 -7.44 -8.99
CA SER A 34 10.93 -6.34 -8.17
C SER A 34 11.35 -6.47 -6.70
N LYS A 35 11.34 -7.68 -6.13
CA LYS A 35 11.79 -7.92 -4.75
C LYS A 35 13.28 -7.68 -4.59
N ASP A 36 14.10 -8.07 -5.56
CA ASP A 36 15.55 -7.83 -5.55
C ASP A 36 15.83 -6.31 -5.53
N LEU A 37 15.18 -5.53 -6.40
CA LEU A 37 15.26 -4.06 -6.38
C LEU A 37 14.77 -3.45 -5.06
N THR A 38 13.73 -4.02 -4.45
CA THR A 38 13.25 -3.56 -3.14
C THR A 38 14.29 -3.79 -2.04
N TRP A 39 15.00 -4.92 -2.11
CA TRP A 39 16.07 -5.23 -1.18
C TRP A 39 17.25 -4.27 -1.33
N ASP A 40 17.67 -3.98 -2.57
CA ASP A 40 18.73 -3.00 -2.86
C ASP A 40 18.34 -1.61 -2.32
N ALA A 41 17.12 -1.16 -2.57
CA ALA A 41 16.59 0.10 -2.04
C ALA A 41 16.59 0.16 -0.51
N ASN A 42 16.21 -0.93 0.18
CA ASN A 42 16.28 -1.00 1.65
C ASN A 42 17.73 -0.85 2.15
N LYS A 43 18.70 -1.47 1.47
CA LYS A 43 20.11 -1.33 1.79
C LYS A 43 20.59 0.11 1.61
N GLU A 44 20.24 0.75 0.50
CA GLU A 44 20.58 2.16 0.24
C GLU A 44 19.99 3.11 1.30
N LEU A 45 18.75 2.86 1.74
CA LEU A 45 18.17 3.62 2.86
C LEU A 45 18.97 3.44 4.15
N SER A 46 19.47 2.24 4.43
CA SER A 46 20.30 1.98 5.62
C SER A 46 21.64 2.73 5.57
N GLU A 47 22.11 3.04 4.37
CA GLU A 47 23.30 3.84 4.08
C GLU A 47 23.01 5.36 3.97
N ASN A 48 21.78 5.80 4.27
CA ASN A 48 21.29 7.17 4.13
C ASN A 48 21.31 7.72 2.68
N LYS A 49 21.24 6.84 1.69
CA LYS A 49 21.19 7.17 0.25
C LYS A 49 19.74 7.23 -0.22
N PHE A 50 18.97 8.20 0.26
CA PHE A 50 17.53 8.28 -0.02
C PHE A 50 17.21 8.39 -1.52
N VAL A 51 17.98 9.17 -2.29
CA VAL A 51 17.70 9.40 -3.72
C VAL A 51 17.85 8.10 -4.52
N ASP A 52 18.91 7.33 -4.24
CA ASP A 52 19.16 6.06 -4.90
C ASP A 52 18.08 5.04 -4.51
N ALA A 53 17.78 4.93 -3.22
CA ALA A 53 16.71 4.08 -2.70
C ALA A 53 15.34 4.41 -3.31
N GLU A 54 14.98 5.68 -3.42
CA GLU A 54 13.75 6.11 -4.08
C GLU A 54 13.70 5.65 -5.52
N ALA A 55 14.80 5.80 -6.27
CA ALA A 55 14.89 5.39 -7.66
C ALA A 55 14.68 3.87 -7.80
N ASP A 56 15.28 3.07 -6.93
CA ASP A 56 15.17 1.62 -6.99
C ASP A 56 13.80 1.10 -6.51
N TYR A 57 13.18 1.72 -5.49
CA TYR A 57 11.77 1.43 -5.18
C TYR A 57 10.83 1.74 -6.33
N ARG A 58 11.03 2.86 -7.04
CA ARG A 58 10.21 3.21 -8.21
C ARG A 58 10.38 2.19 -9.35
N LYS A 59 11.59 1.71 -9.61
CA LYS A 59 11.86 0.61 -10.55
C LYS A 59 11.20 -0.68 -10.09
N ALA A 60 11.26 -1.00 -8.79
CA ALA A 60 10.61 -2.18 -8.22
C ALA A 60 9.09 -2.14 -8.44
N ILE A 61 8.45 -1.01 -8.15
CA ILE A 61 7.00 -0.78 -8.35
C ILE A 61 6.63 -0.94 -9.83
N ALA A 62 7.43 -0.36 -10.73
CA ALA A 62 7.20 -0.47 -12.18
C ALA A 62 7.41 -1.89 -12.71
N LYS A 63 8.26 -2.70 -12.04
CA LYS A 63 8.58 -4.06 -12.46
C LYS A 63 7.48 -5.06 -12.15
N SER A 64 6.76 -4.90 -11.04
CA SER A 64 5.65 -5.78 -10.65
C SER A 64 4.66 -5.05 -9.74
N ASP A 65 3.40 -5.08 -10.12
CA ASP A 65 2.26 -4.60 -9.33
C ASP A 65 1.87 -5.55 -8.19
N LYS A 66 2.48 -6.75 -8.12
CA LYS A 66 2.25 -7.74 -7.06
C LYS A 66 3.18 -7.58 -5.86
N ASN A 67 4.16 -6.68 -5.93
CA ASN A 67 5.10 -6.43 -4.84
C ASN A 67 4.60 -5.35 -3.88
N VAL A 68 3.84 -5.75 -2.87
CA VAL A 68 3.30 -4.83 -1.84
C VAL A 68 4.41 -4.11 -1.06
N ALA A 69 5.54 -4.80 -0.82
CA ALA A 69 6.63 -4.26 0.00
C ALA A 69 7.29 -3.02 -0.64
N ALA A 70 7.39 -2.94 -1.97
CA ALA A 70 8.04 -1.81 -2.64
C ALA A 70 7.32 -0.48 -2.37
N PRO A 71 6.01 -0.32 -2.66
CA PRO A 71 5.32 0.92 -2.33
C PRO A 71 5.20 1.16 -0.82
N TYR A 72 5.03 0.12 0.00
CA TYR A 72 4.97 0.25 1.45
C TYR A 72 6.27 0.83 2.03
N ASN A 73 7.43 0.27 1.66
CA ASN A 73 8.72 0.73 2.15
C ASN A 73 9.09 2.12 1.61
N LEU A 74 8.73 2.44 0.37
CA LEU A 74 8.87 3.80 -0.15
C LEU A 74 7.98 4.78 0.62
N GLY A 75 6.78 4.37 1.01
CA GLY A 75 5.90 5.12 1.90
C GLY A 75 6.56 5.43 3.24
N ASN A 76 7.21 4.43 3.87
CA ASN A 76 7.97 4.60 5.10
C ASN A 76 9.13 5.58 4.93
N ALA A 77 9.85 5.51 3.81
CA ALA A 77 10.96 6.41 3.49
C ALA A 77 10.47 7.87 3.36
N TYR A 78 9.38 8.09 2.64
CA TYR A 78 8.77 9.42 2.52
C TYR A 78 8.22 9.93 3.86
N TYR A 79 7.57 9.07 4.66
CA TYR A 79 7.05 9.44 5.98
C TYR A 79 8.18 9.92 6.90
N LYS A 80 9.29 9.17 6.95
CA LYS A 80 10.50 9.54 7.70
C LYS A 80 11.04 10.90 7.26
N ASN A 81 10.99 11.21 5.96
CA ASN A 81 11.39 12.49 5.40
C ASN A 81 10.31 13.58 5.48
N LYS A 82 9.20 13.33 6.18
CA LYS A 82 8.05 14.26 6.32
C LYS A 82 7.39 14.64 4.98
N SER A 83 7.61 13.87 3.92
CA SER A 83 6.94 14.00 2.63
C SER A 83 5.59 13.26 2.71
N TYR A 84 4.66 13.82 3.50
CA TYR A 84 3.44 13.13 3.90
C TYR A 84 2.47 12.84 2.73
N SER A 85 2.45 13.68 1.70
CA SER A 85 1.60 13.48 0.52
C SER A 85 2.07 12.27 -0.31
N GLU A 86 3.38 12.17 -0.50
CA GLU A 86 4.02 11.06 -1.19
C GLU A 86 3.88 9.76 -0.37
N ALA A 87 4.10 9.84 0.96
CA ALA A 87 3.91 8.71 1.86
C ALA A 87 2.48 8.15 1.76
N PHE A 88 1.46 9.02 1.86
CA PHE A 88 0.06 8.63 1.69
C PHE A 88 -0.19 7.92 0.36
N SER A 89 0.31 8.48 -0.75
CA SER A 89 0.14 7.88 -2.08
C SER A 89 0.71 6.47 -2.16
N ARG A 90 1.87 6.23 -1.52
CA ARG A 90 2.52 4.92 -1.54
C ARG A 90 1.84 3.92 -0.60
N TYR A 91 1.43 4.32 0.60
CA TYR A 91 0.66 3.45 1.49
C TYR A 91 -0.70 3.08 0.88
N LYS A 92 -1.39 4.04 0.23
CA LYS A 92 -2.63 3.77 -0.49
C LYS A 92 -2.40 2.71 -1.57
N GLN A 93 -1.37 2.86 -2.41
CA GLN A 93 -0.99 1.88 -3.43
C GLN A 93 -0.72 0.50 -2.82
N ALA A 94 0.04 0.43 -1.71
CA ALA A 94 0.31 -0.82 -1.02
C ALA A 94 -0.97 -1.49 -0.51
N GLY A 95 -1.88 -0.73 0.10
CA GLY A 95 -3.16 -1.25 0.60
C GLY A 95 -4.11 -1.73 -0.50
N GLU A 96 -4.07 -1.10 -1.68
CA GLU A 96 -4.90 -1.48 -2.84
C GLU A 96 -4.45 -2.81 -3.46
N ILE A 97 -3.14 -3.03 -3.58
CA ILE A 97 -2.58 -4.26 -4.18
C ILE A 97 -2.42 -5.41 -3.18
N ALA A 98 -2.47 -5.13 -1.88
CA ALA A 98 -2.34 -6.14 -0.85
C ALA A 98 -3.51 -7.13 -0.89
N SER A 99 -3.21 -8.43 -0.90
CA SER A 99 -4.18 -9.51 -0.71
C SER A 99 -4.23 -9.99 0.75
N ASP A 100 -3.12 -9.90 1.45
CA ASP A 100 -2.98 -10.29 2.85
C ASP A 100 -3.55 -9.24 3.81
N LYS A 101 -4.18 -9.70 4.91
CA LYS A 101 -4.78 -8.81 5.90
C LYS A 101 -3.76 -7.99 6.68
N ASN A 102 -2.58 -8.55 6.96
CA ASN A 102 -1.55 -7.82 7.69
C ASN A 102 -0.98 -6.69 6.84
N ASP A 103 -0.74 -6.93 5.55
CA ASP A 103 -0.28 -5.89 4.62
C ASP A 103 -1.31 -4.77 4.51
N LYS A 104 -2.62 -5.11 4.40
CA LYS A 104 -3.70 -4.12 4.42
C LYS A 104 -3.74 -3.34 5.72
N HIS A 105 -3.67 -4.04 6.85
CA HIS A 105 -3.62 -3.42 8.16
C HIS A 105 -2.49 -2.40 8.25
N ASN A 106 -1.26 -2.81 7.93
CA ASN A 106 -0.07 -1.96 8.00
C ASN A 106 -0.20 -0.71 7.11
N ALA A 107 -0.71 -0.89 5.89
CA ALA A 107 -0.90 0.21 4.96
C ALA A 107 -1.93 1.23 5.50
N TYR A 108 -3.09 0.77 5.96
CA TYR A 108 -4.13 1.67 6.51
C TYR A 108 -3.72 2.30 7.85
N HIS A 109 -3.00 1.58 8.70
CA HIS A 109 -2.43 2.14 9.93
C HIS A 109 -1.52 3.32 9.61
N ASN A 110 -0.57 3.13 8.69
CA ASN A 110 0.36 4.18 8.30
C ASN A 110 -0.30 5.34 7.55
N MET A 111 -1.36 5.09 6.77
CA MET A 111 -2.20 6.17 6.24
C MET A 111 -2.84 6.98 7.36
N GLY A 112 -3.31 6.33 8.42
CA GLY A 112 -3.80 6.99 9.63
C GLY A 112 -2.75 7.89 10.27
N ASN A 113 -1.51 7.38 10.42
CA ASN A 113 -0.39 8.16 10.95
C ASN A 113 -0.09 9.38 10.08
N VAL A 114 -0.10 9.25 8.75
CA VAL A 114 0.05 10.40 7.83
C VAL A 114 -1.04 11.44 8.07
N PHE A 115 -2.30 11.04 8.21
CA PHE A 115 -3.39 11.97 8.44
C PHE A 115 -3.31 12.64 9.81
N MET A 116 -2.79 11.95 10.85
CA MET A 116 -2.51 12.54 12.15
C MET A 116 -1.47 13.67 12.05
N GLU A 117 -0.36 13.44 11.35
CA GLU A 117 0.68 14.44 11.12
C GLU A 117 0.15 15.67 10.36
N ARG A 118 -0.79 15.45 9.45
CA ARG A 118 -1.43 16.53 8.66
C ARG A 118 -2.61 17.18 9.40
N LYS A 119 -2.93 16.73 10.63
CA LYS A 119 -4.10 17.18 11.42
C LYS A 119 -5.45 16.97 10.71
N GLU A 120 -5.50 16.02 9.80
CA GLU A 120 -6.70 15.59 9.09
C GLU A 120 -7.40 14.48 9.90
N TYR A 121 -7.83 14.80 11.13
CA TYR A 121 -8.23 13.82 12.14
C TYR A 121 -9.43 12.96 11.71
N GLU A 122 -10.37 13.50 10.95
CA GLU A 122 -11.50 12.72 10.43
C GLU A 122 -11.02 11.60 9.50
N LYS A 123 -10.07 11.90 8.61
CA LYS A 123 -9.47 10.90 7.72
C LYS A 123 -8.62 9.90 8.48
N ALA A 124 -7.91 10.34 9.54
CA ALA A 124 -7.16 9.44 10.41
C ALA A 124 -8.07 8.42 11.09
N VAL A 125 -9.22 8.86 11.62
CA VAL A 125 -10.24 7.99 12.21
C VAL A 125 -10.69 6.92 11.21
N GLU A 126 -10.99 7.28 9.97
CA GLU A 126 -11.42 6.30 8.97
C GLU A 126 -10.30 5.34 8.56
N ALA A 127 -9.06 5.82 8.41
CA ALA A 127 -7.92 4.97 8.09
C ALA A 127 -7.64 3.95 9.19
N TYR A 128 -7.63 4.35 10.47
CA TYR A 128 -7.44 3.42 11.59
C TYR A 128 -8.59 2.43 11.72
N LYS A 129 -9.83 2.82 11.46
CA LYS A 129 -10.95 1.87 11.39
C LYS A 129 -10.73 0.82 10.31
N GLN A 130 -10.23 1.21 9.13
CA GLN A 130 -9.91 0.26 8.07
C GLN A 130 -8.77 -0.68 8.48
N ALA A 131 -7.73 -0.17 9.14
CA ALA A 131 -6.67 -0.99 9.70
C ALA A 131 -7.23 -2.04 10.67
N LEU A 132 -8.08 -1.65 11.62
CA LEU A 132 -8.68 -2.55 12.61
C LEU A 132 -9.69 -3.56 12.02
N ARG A 133 -10.27 -3.30 10.86
CA ARG A 133 -11.05 -4.34 10.13
C ARG A 133 -10.17 -5.49 9.64
N ASN A 134 -8.91 -5.22 9.39
CA ASN A 134 -7.93 -6.22 8.94
C ASN A 134 -7.20 -6.89 10.10
N ASN A 135 -6.91 -6.14 11.18
CA ASN A 135 -6.35 -6.68 12.44
C ASN A 135 -7.04 -6.05 13.66
N PRO A 136 -8.14 -6.63 14.17
CA PRO A 136 -8.87 -6.07 15.30
C PRO A 136 -8.11 -6.08 16.63
N SER A 137 -7.03 -6.88 16.73
CA SER A 137 -6.28 -7.08 17.98
C SER A 137 -5.11 -6.11 18.13
N ASP A 138 -4.86 -5.22 17.17
CA ASP A 138 -3.74 -4.28 17.25
C ASP A 138 -4.02 -3.14 18.24
N ASP A 139 -3.32 -3.18 19.36
CA ASP A 139 -3.48 -2.21 20.46
C ASP A 139 -3.01 -0.81 20.06
N GLU A 140 -1.94 -0.71 19.29
CA GLU A 140 -1.41 0.57 18.82
C GLU A 140 -2.42 1.30 17.94
N THR A 141 -3.01 0.59 16.97
CA THR A 141 -4.05 1.19 16.12
C THR A 141 -5.30 1.55 16.92
N ARG A 142 -5.68 0.76 17.95
CA ARG A 142 -6.80 1.12 18.84
C ARG A 142 -6.51 2.40 19.63
N TYR A 143 -5.31 2.53 20.16
CA TYR A 143 -4.88 3.74 20.86
C TYR A 143 -4.88 4.96 19.92
N ASN A 144 -4.28 4.83 18.74
CA ASN A 144 -4.20 5.91 17.76
C ASN A 144 -5.59 6.33 17.25
N LEU A 145 -6.52 5.38 17.08
CA LEU A 145 -7.92 5.66 16.77
C LEU A 145 -8.60 6.47 17.87
N ALA A 146 -8.38 6.13 19.13
CA ALA A 146 -8.95 6.86 20.27
C ALA A 146 -8.40 8.30 20.31
N LEU A 147 -7.09 8.46 20.14
CA LEU A 147 -6.44 9.77 20.08
C LEU A 147 -6.95 10.61 18.90
N ALA A 148 -7.09 10.02 17.73
CA ALA A 148 -7.62 10.72 16.55
C ALA A 148 -9.05 11.23 16.77
N LYS A 149 -9.91 10.44 17.43
CA LYS A 149 -11.28 10.85 17.79
C LYS A 149 -11.30 12.00 18.79
N GLU A 150 -10.43 11.98 19.79
CA GLU A 150 -10.30 13.05 20.78
C GLU A 150 -9.88 14.36 20.11
N LEU A 151 -8.84 14.32 19.27
CA LEU A 151 -8.35 15.49 18.55
C LEU A 151 -9.38 16.04 17.54
N LEU A 152 -10.13 15.14 16.87
CA LEU A 152 -11.23 15.54 15.99
C LEU A 152 -12.31 16.31 16.76
N LYS A 153 -12.72 15.79 17.93
CA LYS A 153 -13.70 16.47 18.78
C LYS A 153 -13.20 17.84 19.22
N LYS A 154 -11.96 17.92 19.67
CA LYS A 154 -11.35 19.20 20.08
C LYS A 154 -11.34 20.21 18.92
N GLN A 155 -10.94 19.79 17.74
CA GLN A 155 -10.94 20.63 16.53
C GLN A 155 -12.36 21.13 16.19
N GLN A 156 -13.39 20.27 16.30
CA GLN A 156 -14.77 20.64 16.05
C GLN A 156 -15.28 21.65 17.09
N ASP A 157 -14.94 21.50 18.36
CA ASP A 157 -15.35 22.41 19.43
C ASP A 157 -14.67 23.78 19.32
N GLU A 158 -13.41 23.82 18.90
CA GLU A 158 -12.68 25.06 18.59
C GLU A 158 -13.31 25.80 17.41
N ASN A 159 -13.67 25.09 16.33
CA ASN A 159 -14.32 25.68 15.17
C ASN A 159 -15.69 26.29 15.54
N LYS A 160 -16.51 25.59 16.34
CA LYS A 160 -17.82 26.13 16.82
C LYS A 160 -17.67 27.40 17.64
N LYS A 161 -16.66 27.49 18.51
CA LYS A 161 -16.39 28.69 19.30
C LYS A 161 -15.98 29.88 18.44
N ASN A 162 -15.16 29.63 17.41
CA ASN A 162 -14.71 30.65 16.50
C ASN A 162 -15.88 31.20 15.63
N ASP A 163 -16.84 30.35 15.25
CA ASP A 163 -18.00 30.77 14.47
C ASP A 163 -19.03 31.55 15.33
N GLN A 164 -19.11 31.30 16.63
CA GLN A 164 -19.97 32.05 17.55
C GLN A 164 -19.41 33.44 17.92
N ASN A 165 -18.13 33.67 17.69
CA ASN A 165 -17.44 34.94 17.99
C ASN A 165 -17.31 35.87 16.78
N LYS A 166 -17.88 35.51 15.63
CA LYS A 166 -17.99 36.34 14.41
C LYS A 166 -19.36 36.98 14.30
#